data_18583a003fc0afed1c44e795359d1b93
#
_entry.id   18583a003fc0afed1c44e795359d1b93
#
_cell.length_a   1.000
_cell.length_b   1.000
_cell.length_c   1.000
_cell.angle_alpha   90.00
_cell.angle_beta   90.00
_cell.angle_gamma   90.00
#
_symmetry.space_group_name_H-M   'P 1'
#
loop_
_entity.id
_entity.type
_entity.pdbx_description
1 polymer ?
#
loop_
_entity_poly.entity_id
_entity_poly.type
_entity_poly.pdbx_seq_one_letter_code
_entity_poly.pdbx_strand_id
1 'polypeptide(L)'
;MATRSEVVHCYGQLAAGVARMAELARAKEWGRLPALEEQCAAIVERLKVVVPLEALDPSQFEEALRLIDRIRVDQDEVCGLVKPQIEQLISNMTCMQQQRSLGKAYGPAH
;
A
#
# COMPACT_ATOMS: atom_id res chain seq x y z
N MET A 1 21.69 -15.67 8.02
CA MET A 1 20.87 -15.77 9.23
C MET A 1 20.34 -14.40 9.61
N ALA A 2 19.04 -14.30 9.86
CA ALA A 2 18.42 -13.02 10.21
C ALA A 2 18.85 -12.59 11.61
N THR A 3 19.28 -11.34 11.76
CA THR A 3 19.67 -10.76 13.04
C THR A 3 18.62 -9.77 13.50
N ARG A 4 18.70 -9.36 14.77
CA ARG A 4 17.80 -8.34 15.33
C ARG A 4 17.92 -7.02 14.57
N SER A 5 19.13 -6.64 14.16
CA SER A 5 19.33 -5.42 13.39
C SER A 5 18.73 -5.55 11.98
N GLU A 6 18.61 -6.76 11.43
CA GLU A 6 17.92 -6.97 10.16
C GLU A 6 16.42 -6.69 10.27
N VAL A 7 15.81 -7.02 11.40
CA VAL A 7 14.41 -6.71 11.65
C VAL A 7 14.18 -5.20 11.58
N VAL A 8 14.98 -4.42 12.32
CA VAL A 8 14.91 -2.97 12.33
C VAL A 8 15.19 -2.41 10.93
N HIS A 9 16.20 -2.97 10.25
CA HIS A 9 16.53 -2.56 8.88
C HIS A 9 15.36 -2.79 7.92
N CYS A 10 14.70 -3.94 8.02
CA CYS A 10 13.52 -4.23 7.19
C CYS A 10 12.38 -3.26 7.46
N TYR A 11 12.10 -2.94 8.72
CA TYR A 11 11.10 -1.94 9.06
C TYR A 11 11.48 -0.56 8.53
N GLY A 12 12.77 -0.23 8.57
CA GLY A 12 13.29 1.02 8.01
C GLY A 12 13.07 1.11 6.49
N GLN A 13 13.36 0.02 5.79
CA GLN A 13 13.13 -0.06 4.34
C GLN A 13 11.63 0.04 4.01
N LEU A 14 10.80 -0.63 4.80
CA LEU A 14 9.34 -0.57 4.62
C LEU A 14 8.84 0.84 4.86
N ALA A 15 9.31 1.50 5.93
CA ALA A 15 8.93 2.87 6.22
C ALA A 15 9.32 3.83 5.08
N ALA A 16 10.53 3.66 4.53
CA ALA A 16 10.99 4.47 3.39
C ALA A 16 10.13 4.22 2.15
N GLY A 17 9.78 2.95 1.88
CA GLY A 17 8.93 2.60 0.75
C GLY A 17 7.54 3.19 0.85
N VAL A 18 6.93 3.08 2.03
CA VAL A 18 5.58 3.63 2.26
C VAL A 18 5.61 5.16 2.21
N ALA A 19 6.66 5.80 2.76
CA ALA A 19 6.83 7.25 2.66
C ALA A 19 6.92 7.69 1.20
N ARG A 20 7.64 6.93 0.37
CA ARG A 20 7.73 7.21 -1.07
C ARG A 20 6.37 7.05 -1.76
N MET A 21 5.61 6.03 -1.38
CA MET A 21 4.25 5.85 -1.89
C MET A 21 3.37 7.05 -1.55
N ALA A 22 3.49 7.58 -0.33
CA ALA A 22 2.74 8.76 0.09
C ALA A 22 3.11 9.97 -0.77
N GLU A 23 4.41 10.17 -1.05
CA GLU A 23 4.86 11.25 -1.93
C GLU A 23 4.26 11.12 -3.33
N LEU A 24 4.31 9.93 -3.90
CA LEU A 24 3.76 9.68 -5.24
C LEU A 24 2.24 9.86 -5.27
N ALA A 25 1.55 9.42 -4.23
CA ALA A 25 0.11 9.60 -4.14
C ALA A 25 -0.27 11.08 -4.04
N ARG A 26 0.48 11.87 -3.27
CA ARG A 26 0.27 13.32 -3.20
C ARG A 26 0.50 13.98 -4.55
N ALA A 27 1.48 13.50 -5.31
CA ALA A 27 1.78 13.98 -6.65
C ALA A 27 0.85 13.41 -7.72
N LYS A 28 -0.07 12.53 -7.33
CA LYS A 28 -1.02 11.87 -8.23
C LYS A 28 -0.33 11.00 -9.29
N GLU A 29 0.83 10.46 -8.96
CA GLU A 29 1.57 9.56 -9.84
C GLU A 29 1.15 8.11 -9.57
N TRP A 30 -0.11 7.82 -9.82
CA TRP A 30 -0.75 6.53 -9.50
C TRP A 30 -0.07 5.35 -10.18
N GLY A 31 0.44 5.56 -11.40
CA GLY A 31 1.07 4.48 -12.17
C GLY A 31 2.36 3.96 -11.57
N ARG A 32 2.97 4.69 -10.64
CA ARG A 32 4.21 4.29 -9.98
C ARG A 32 3.98 3.51 -8.69
N LEU A 33 2.76 3.57 -8.15
CA LEU A 33 2.44 2.93 -6.87
C LEU A 33 2.56 1.40 -6.91
N PRO A 34 2.10 0.69 -7.96
CA PRO A 34 2.17 -0.77 -7.96
C PRO A 34 3.58 -1.33 -7.79
N ALA A 35 4.59 -0.70 -8.40
CA ALA A 35 5.98 -1.16 -8.27
C ALA A 35 6.48 -1.04 -6.83
N LEU A 36 6.15 0.06 -6.14
CA LEU A 36 6.51 0.26 -4.74
C LEU A 36 5.72 -0.67 -3.82
N GLU A 37 4.44 -0.88 -4.12
CA GLU A 37 3.62 -1.82 -3.36
C GLU A 37 4.22 -3.22 -3.41
N GLU A 38 4.67 -3.65 -4.59
CA GLU A 38 5.33 -4.94 -4.77
C GLU A 38 6.60 -5.03 -3.94
N GLN A 39 7.42 -3.99 -3.94
CA GLN A 39 8.64 -3.93 -3.13
C GLN A 39 8.31 -4.01 -1.64
N CYS A 40 7.30 -3.27 -1.20
CA CYS A 40 6.87 -3.29 0.20
C CYS A 40 6.33 -4.67 0.60
N ALA A 41 5.58 -5.33 -0.28
CA ALA A 41 5.07 -6.67 -0.04
C ALA A 41 6.20 -7.68 0.12
N ALA A 42 7.25 -7.55 -0.69
CA ALA A 42 8.43 -8.41 -0.57
C ALA A 42 9.12 -8.22 0.77
N ILE A 43 9.22 -6.98 1.26
CA ILE A 43 9.80 -6.69 2.58
C ILE A 43 8.95 -7.30 3.69
N VAL A 44 7.63 -7.20 3.59
CA VAL A 44 6.70 -7.81 4.57
C VAL A 44 6.88 -9.33 4.60
N GLU A 45 7.04 -9.96 3.44
CA GLU A 45 7.28 -11.40 3.38
C GLU A 45 8.60 -11.79 4.06
N ARG A 46 9.64 -10.96 3.91
CA ARG A 46 10.90 -11.18 4.61
C ARG A 46 10.72 -11.03 6.12
N LEU A 47 9.92 -10.07 6.56
CA LEU A 47 9.65 -9.86 7.99
C LEU A 47 8.96 -11.06 8.65
N LYS A 48 8.18 -11.81 7.90
CA LYS A 48 7.48 -13.00 8.43
C LYS A 48 8.43 -14.12 8.82
N VAL A 49 9.63 -14.15 8.25
CA VAL A 49 10.61 -15.21 8.50
C VAL A 49 11.79 -14.76 9.37
N VAL A 50 11.80 -13.50 9.81
CA VAL A 50 12.84 -13.00 10.70
C VAL A 50 12.39 -13.10 12.15
N VAL A 51 13.34 -12.75 13.06
CA VAL A 51 13.13 -12.85 14.49
C VAL A 51 11.90 -12.04 14.92
N PRO A 52 11.05 -12.62 15.81
CA PRO A 52 9.88 -11.88 16.33
C PRO A 52 10.28 -10.60 17.07
N LEU A 53 9.36 -9.63 17.11
CA LEU A 53 9.57 -8.36 17.80
C LEU A 53 9.97 -8.54 19.26
N GLU A 54 9.38 -9.53 19.93
CA GLU A 54 9.67 -9.80 21.35
C GLU A 54 11.11 -10.21 21.60
N ALA A 55 11.82 -10.67 20.56
CA ALA A 55 13.21 -11.07 20.69
C ALA A 55 14.18 -9.91 20.55
N LEU A 56 13.70 -8.70 20.23
CA LEU A 56 14.52 -7.51 20.13
C LEU A 56 14.86 -6.97 21.52
N ASP A 57 16.01 -6.31 21.65
CA ASP A 57 16.30 -5.59 22.89
C ASP A 57 15.40 -4.35 22.99
N PRO A 58 15.28 -3.73 24.19
CA PRO A 58 14.35 -2.61 24.38
C PRO A 58 14.57 -1.44 23.41
N SER A 59 15.81 -1.12 23.10
CA SER A 59 16.17 -0.04 22.19
C SER A 59 15.70 -0.33 20.76
N GLN A 60 15.95 -1.54 20.27
CA GLN A 60 15.54 -1.98 18.95
C GLN A 60 14.01 -2.10 18.85
N PHE A 61 13.39 -2.58 19.93
CA PHE A 61 11.93 -2.69 19.99
C PHE A 61 11.27 -1.31 19.89
N GLU A 62 11.77 -0.31 20.63
CA GLU A 62 11.26 1.06 20.55
C GLU A 62 11.40 1.64 19.15
N GLU A 63 12.57 1.41 18.52
CA GLU A 63 12.80 1.89 17.17
C GLU A 63 11.83 1.23 16.18
N ALA A 64 11.64 -0.08 16.31
CA ALA A 64 10.68 -0.80 15.46
C ALA A 64 9.26 -0.26 15.65
N LEU A 65 8.84 0.02 16.88
CA LEU A 65 7.53 0.61 17.14
C LEU A 65 7.37 1.98 16.49
N ARG A 66 8.41 2.82 16.57
CA ARG A 66 8.39 4.13 15.92
C ARG A 66 8.24 4.01 14.40
N LEU A 67 8.96 3.08 13.81
CA LEU A 67 8.88 2.82 12.38
C LEU A 67 7.49 2.30 11.98
N ILE A 68 6.93 1.41 12.79
CA ILE A 68 5.58 0.87 12.55
C ILE A 68 4.55 2.00 12.61
N ASP A 69 4.64 2.88 13.61
CA ASP A 69 3.73 4.02 13.72
C ASP A 69 3.82 4.93 12.50
N ARG A 70 5.02 5.22 12.06
CA ARG A 70 5.25 6.03 10.86
C ARG A 70 4.67 5.36 9.61
N ILE A 71 4.88 4.05 9.47
CA ILE A 71 4.33 3.26 8.37
C ILE A 71 2.80 3.37 8.37
N ARG A 72 2.18 3.23 9.53
CA ARG A 72 0.73 3.29 9.65
C ARG A 72 0.18 4.67 9.25
N VAL A 73 0.82 5.75 9.70
CA VAL A 73 0.42 7.10 9.35
C VAL A 73 0.51 7.33 7.85
N ASP A 74 1.64 6.95 7.25
CA ASP A 74 1.86 7.12 5.81
C ASP A 74 0.92 6.22 5.00
N GLN A 75 0.67 4.99 5.46
CA GLN A 75 -0.26 4.06 4.83
C GLN A 75 -1.68 4.60 4.84
N ASP A 76 -2.11 5.17 5.97
CA ASP A 76 -3.43 5.79 6.08
C ASP A 76 -3.56 6.97 5.11
N GLU A 77 -2.50 7.75 4.95
CA GLU A 77 -2.47 8.85 3.99
C GLU A 77 -2.61 8.32 2.55
N VAL A 78 -1.84 7.31 2.19
CA VAL A 78 -1.92 6.70 0.86
C VAL A 78 -3.31 6.17 0.59
N CYS A 79 -3.87 5.42 1.54
CA CYS A 79 -5.22 4.87 1.41
C CYS A 79 -6.26 5.98 1.25
N GLY A 80 -6.14 7.06 2.03
CA GLY A 80 -7.04 8.20 1.94
C GLY A 80 -6.96 8.94 0.62
N LEU A 81 -5.78 8.94 -0.03
CA LEU A 81 -5.59 9.58 -1.32
C LEU A 81 -6.01 8.68 -2.48
N VAL A 82 -5.79 7.37 -2.35
CA VAL A 82 -6.11 6.40 -3.40
C VAL A 82 -7.59 6.02 -3.42
N LYS A 83 -8.22 5.95 -2.25
CA LYS A 83 -9.61 5.52 -2.12
C LYS A 83 -10.59 6.29 -3.02
N PRO A 84 -10.56 7.64 -3.06
CA PRO A 84 -11.45 8.37 -3.96
C PRO A 84 -11.22 8.04 -5.43
N GLN A 85 -9.98 7.75 -5.81
CA GLN A 85 -9.65 7.38 -7.19
C GLN A 85 -10.26 6.03 -7.55
N ILE A 86 -10.19 5.07 -6.64
CA ILE A 86 -10.78 3.75 -6.84
C ILE A 86 -12.29 3.86 -6.90
N GLU A 87 -12.90 4.64 -6.00
CA GLU A 87 -14.35 4.86 -5.97
C GLU A 87 -14.83 5.49 -7.27
N GLN A 88 -14.09 6.47 -7.79
CA GLN A 88 -14.42 7.12 -9.05
C GLN A 88 -14.32 6.13 -10.22
N LEU A 89 -13.27 5.30 -10.21
CA LEU A 89 -13.11 4.28 -11.24
C LEU A 89 -14.26 3.28 -11.22
N ILE A 90 -14.66 2.82 -10.04
CA ILE A 90 -15.79 1.90 -9.88
C ILE A 90 -17.08 2.55 -10.38
N SER A 91 -17.29 3.81 -10.01
CA SER A 91 -18.46 4.57 -10.46
C SER A 91 -18.50 4.67 -11.99
N ASN A 92 -17.36 5.00 -12.60
CA ASN A 92 -17.26 5.08 -14.06
C ASN A 92 -17.53 3.73 -14.73
N MET A 93 -17.02 2.65 -14.16
CA MET A 93 -17.26 1.30 -14.66
C MET A 93 -18.75 0.93 -14.57
N THR A 94 -19.38 1.29 -13.46
CA THR A 94 -20.82 1.05 -13.27
C THR A 94 -21.64 1.80 -14.31
N CYS A 95 -21.30 3.08 -14.57
CA CYS A 95 -21.95 3.87 -15.60
C CYS A 95 -21.79 3.23 -16.99
N MET A 96 -20.60 2.76 -17.31
CA MET A 96 -20.35 2.08 -18.58
C MET A 96 -21.18 0.81 -18.71
N GLN A 97 -21.29 0.03 -17.64
CA GLN A 97 -22.11 -1.18 -17.63
C GLN A 97 -23.59 -0.86 -17.81
N GLN A 98 -24.08 0.20 -17.18
CA GLN A 98 -25.46 0.65 -17.34
C GLN A 98 -25.73 1.08 -18.77
N GLN A 99 -24.81 1.81 -19.38
CA GLN A 99 -24.94 2.22 -20.78
C GLN A 99 -24.97 1.01 -21.70
N ARG A 100 -24.16 0.01 -21.44
CA ARG A 100 -24.20 -1.25 -22.21
C ARG A 100 -25.53 -1.96 -22.06
N SER A 101 -26.05 -2.04 -20.84
CA SER A 101 -27.34 -2.67 -20.57
C SER A 101 -28.49 -1.96 -21.32
N LEU A 102 -28.49 -0.62 -21.28
CA LEU A 102 -29.45 0.17 -22.00
C LEU A 102 -29.33 -0.01 -23.51
N GLY A 103 -28.08 -0.04 -24.01
CA GLY A 103 -27.84 -0.30 -25.42
C GLY A 103 -28.36 -1.64 -25.88
N LYS A 104 -28.21 -2.66 -25.05
CA LYS A 104 -28.76 -3.98 -25.34
C LYS A 104 -30.28 -3.99 -25.33
N ALA A 105 -30.88 -3.25 -24.41
CA ALA A 105 -32.36 -3.16 -24.31
C ALA A 105 -32.99 -2.38 -25.44
N TYR A 106 -32.31 -1.33 -25.91
CA TYR A 106 -32.83 -0.43 -26.94
C TYR A 106 -32.07 -0.51 -28.25
N GLY A 107 -31.10 -1.39 -28.37
CA GLY A 107 -30.25 -1.47 -29.53
C GLY A 107 -31.00 -1.98 -30.75
N PRO A 108 -30.45 -1.71 -31.94
CA PRO A 108 -31.10 -2.11 -33.19
C PRO A 108 -31.04 -3.61 -33.45
N ALA A 109 -30.38 -4.32 -32.60
CA ALA A 109 -30.29 -5.78 -32.71
C ALA A 109 -31.61 -6.48 -32.47
N HIS A 110 -32.55 -5.74 -32.07
CA HIS A 110 -33.89 -6.29 -31.88
C HIS A 110 -34.51 -6.65 -33.17
#